data_48d4a55b5a0710933fd20a9331e549a0
#
_entry.id   48d4a55b5a0710933fd20a9331e549a0
#
_cell.length_a   1.000
_cell.length_b   1.000
_cell.length_c   1.000
_cell.angle_alpha   90.00
_cell.angle_beta   90.00
_cell.angle_gamma   90.00
#
_symmetry.space_group_name_H-M   'P 1'
#
loop_
_entity.id
_entity.type
_entity.pdbx_description
1 polymer ?
#
loop_
_entity_poly.entity_id
_entity_poly.type
_entity_poly.pdbx_seq_one_letter_code
_entity_poly.pdbx_strand_id
1 'polypeptide(L)'
;MKRLFTILALSSTFLFLPAQHYRVQHLGNEVNTTGSESGAVLLDDSIVLYSSTLSSSDTKDRLYLVDFSPVLSQIMQAKRTADGTIADAEKNRWGLNVKGRNCANVVHDAVHDILYFTLQEMGGKSTPQIYYSCRTAGRWGKPRLVGGDVNLKGYTSTHPAVGYMPDGKTILYFSSDRPGGIGGFDIWYAVILSDGQPGRSTNLGAPVNTDSNEVTPFYSVQEGLLYFSSNRTGGQGGYDVYSSEGFRNTWQLPRNLGSELNSPYNDLFFNLFPCRCKCQPDSVGTVEACGFLTSNRRGSLFAVDSNCCNDLYVWSRVRPPAPQPRPVPQPPAETLLDFLPLSLYFHNDEPDPATLDTVTRLSYTACWKHYIHMRDEYKGAQSSPADKRKWDSVQWAVDFFFDHEVTGGYNKLIRFMELLNEQLRDGKHITLTLDGYASPLHESQYNVNLSKRRISSIRNLMKEWNDEALLPYLNNGSLRLEQAAHGAPDTDVVAPSDPLRDPKSARSVYSIEAALDRRVDIISVSIE
;
A
#
# COMPACT_ATOMS: atom_id res chain seq x y z
N MET A 1 25.75 58.26 -7.95
CA MET A 1 25.62 56.90 -8.50
C MET A 1 24.71 56.10 -7.59
N LYS A 2 23.44 55.96 -7.95
CA LYS A 2 22.42 55.19 -7.20
C LYS A 2 22.49 53.77 -7.73
N ARG A 3 22.87 52.77 -6.90
CA ARG A 3 22.76 51.35 -7.24
C ARG A 3 21.33 50.88 -6.98
N LEU A 4 20.66 50.52 -8.06
CA LEU A 4 19.36 49.84 -8.04
C LEU A 4 19.63 48.39 -7.63
N PHE A 5 19.09 47.95 -6.49
CA PHE A 5 18.99 46.52 -6.13
C PHE A 5 17.69 46.00 -6.74
N THR A 6 17.82 45.14 -7.74
CA THR A 6 16.71 44.37 -8.29
C THR A 6 16.49 43.16 -7.39
N ILE A 7 15.42 43.18 -6.62
CA ILE A 7 14.96 42.01 -5.86
C ILE A 7 14.28 41.08 -6.86
N LEU A 8 14.93 39.96 -7.19
CA LEU A 8 14.30 38.86 -7.91
C LEU A 8 13.40 38.11 -6.90
N ALA A 9 12.10 38.33 -6.97
CA ALA A 9 11.12 37.52 -6.27
C ALA A 9 11.05 36.16 -6.98
N LEU A 10 11.68 35.11 -6.41
CA LEU A 10 11.39 33.74 -6.79
C LEU A 10 9.97 33.41 -6.31
N SER A 11 9.03 33.42 -7.25
CA SER A 11 7.70 32.85 -7.02
C SER A 11 7.85 31.32 -6.91
N SER A 12 7.81 30.78 -5.69
CA SER A 12 7.58 29.36 -5.46
C SER A 12 6.19 29.01 -5.99
N THR A 13 6.13 28.42 -7.16
CA THR A 13 4.91 27.78 -7.66
C THR A 13 4.66 26.54 -6.82
N PHE A 14 3.89 26.67 -5.76
CA PHE A 14 3.26 25.53 -5.09
C PHE A 14 2.43 24.79 -6.13
N LEU A 15 2.84 23.57 -6.48
CA LEU A 15 2.03 22.63 -7.22
C LEU A 15 0.88 22.20 -6.29
N PHE A 16 -0.22 22.97 -6.31
CA PHE A 16 -1.47 22.49 -5.75
C PHE A 16 -1.84 21.21 -6.50
N LEU A 17 -1.78 20.07 -5.83
CA LEU A 17 -2.47 18.90 -6.32
C LEU A 17 -3.96 19.27 -6.40
N PRO A 18 -4.57 19.31 -7.59
CA PRO A 18 -5.97 19.65 -7.72
C PRO A 18 -6.79 18.68 -6.89
N ALA A 19 -7.84 19.18 -6.24
CA ALA A 19 -8.79 18.32 -5.52
C ALA A 19 -9.18 17.14 -6.42
N GLN A 20 -8.98 15.91 -5.93
CA GLN A 20 -9.34 14.72 -6.69
C GLN A 20 -10.86 14.62 -6.69
N HIS A 21 -11.46 14.64 -7.86
CA HIS A 21 -12.90 14.44 -8.01
C HIS A 21 -13.20 13.02 -8.42
N TYR A 22 -14.02 12.34 -7.62
CA TYR A 22 -14.50 10.99 -7.91
C TYR A 22 -15.91 11.05 -8.49
N ARG A 23 -16.12 10.27 -9.54
CA ARG A 23 -17.45 9.95 -10.05
C ARG A 23 -17.71 8.48 -9.83
N VAL A 24 -18.82 8.15 -9.20
CA VAL A 24 -19.22 6.77 -8.91
C VAL A 24 -20.50 6.48 -9.67
N GLN A 25 -20.49 5.43 -10.50
CA GLN A 25 -21.58 5.03 -11.36
C GLN A 25 -21.95 3.57 -11.12
N HIS A 26 -23.25 3.30 -10.96
CA HIS A 26 -23.79 1.96 -10.83
C HIS A 26 -23.61 1.15 -12.13
N LEU A 27 -23.20 -0.13 -12.03
CA LEU A 27 -22.97 -0.98 -13.21
C LEU A 27 -24.24 -1.49 -13.90
N GLY A 28 -25.41 -1.17 -13.36
CA GLY A 28 -26.68 -1.57 -13.96
C GLY A 28 -27.03 -3.04 -13.75
N ASN A 29 -28.16 -3.46 -14.34
CA ASN A 29 -28.78 -4.78 -14.12
C ASN A 29 -28.14 -5.89 -14.96
N GLU A 30 -27.22 -5.55 -15.85
CA GLU A 30 -26.45 -6.54 -16.62
C GLU A 30 -25.46 -7.31 -15.74
N VAL A 31 -25.07 -6.73 -14.61
CA VAL A 31 -24.11 -7.28 -13.66
C VAL A 31 -24.70 -7.42 -12.27
N ASN A 32 -25.36 -6.36 -11.77
CA ASN A 32 -25.99 -6.35 -10.47
C ASN A 32 -27.34 -7.06 -10.52
N THR A 33 -27.68 -7.76 -9.45
CA THR A 33 -28.94 -8.53 -9.31
C THR A 33 -29.70 -8.09 -8.06
N THR A 34 -30.75 -8.77 -7.70
CA THR A 34 -31.42 -8.58 -6.41
C THR A 34 -30.65 -9.24 -5.24
N GLY A 35 -29.55 -9.91 -5.54
CA GLY A 35 -28.65 -10.47 -4.55
C GLY A 35 -27.62 -9.45 -4.06
N SER A 36 -26.48 -9.95 -3.62
CA SER A 36 -25.37 -9.10 -3.21
C SER A 36 -24.16 -9.40 -4.09
N GLU A 37 -23.69 -8.40 -4.80
CA GLU A 37 -22.51 -8.43 -5.63
C GLU A 37 -21.34 -7.74 -4.92
N SER A 38 -20.12 -8.31 -5.05
CA SER A 38 -18.95 -7.74 -4.38
C SER A 38 -17.63 -8.13 -5.04
N GLY A 39 -16.61 -7.32 -4.78
CA GLY A 39 -15.22 -7.65 -5.07
C GLY A 39 -14.93 -7.86 -6.55
N ALA A 40 -15.39 -6.95 -7.42
CA ALA A 40 -15.10 -7.01 -8.85
C ALA A 40 -13.62 -6.72 -9.11
N VAL A 41 -12.98 -7.53 -9.94
CA VAL A 41 -11.60 -7.35 -10.41
C VAL A 41 -11.49 -7.58 -11.90
N LEU A 42 -10.59 -6.88 -12.56
CA LEU A 42 -10.34 -7.05 -13.99
C LEU A 42 -9.25 -8.10 -14.22
N LEU A 43 -9.57 -9.09 -15.06
CA LEU A 43 -8.63 -10.10 -15.54
C LEU A 43 -8.37 -9.91 -17.04
N ASP A 44 -7.11 -9.92 -17.44
CA ASP A 44 -6.68 -9.86 -18.85
C ASP A 44 -7.39 -8.72 -19.65
N ASP A 45 -7.67 -7.58 -19.00
CA ASP A 45 -8.30 -6.38 -19.57
C ASP A 45 -9.70 -6.55 -20.19
N SER A 46 -10.22 -7.75 -20.28
CA SER A 46 -11.49 -8.06 -21.00
C SER A 46 -12.50 -8.84 -20.19
N ILE A 47 -12.09 -9.40 -19.04
CA ILE A 47 -12.95 -10.21 -18.18
C ILE A 47 -12.99 -9.59 -16.80
N VAL A 48 -14.20 -9.37 -16.29
CA VAL A 48 -14.43 -8.96 -14.89
C VAL A 48 -14.87 -10.18 -14.12
N LEU A 49 -14.14 -10.50 -13.03
CA LEU A 49 -14.53 -11.50 -12.05
C LEU A 49 -15.09 -10.79 -10.83
N TYR A 50 -16.17 -11.32 -10.27
CA TYR A 50 -16.80 -10.77 -9.07
C TYR A 50 -17.55 -11.87 -8.31
N SER A 51 -17.99 -11.57 -7.12
CA SER A 51 -18.79 -12.47 -6.28
C SER A 51 -20.24 -12.07 -6.33
N SER A 52 -21.16 -13.03 -6.46
CA SER A 52 -22.59 -12.80 -6.35
C SER A 52 -23.28 -13.89 -5.54
N THR A 53 -24.28 -13.50 -4.79
CA THR A 53 -25.15 -14.43 -4.05
C THR A 53 -26.30 -15.00 -4.90
N LEU A 54 -26.57 -14.40 -6.07
CA LEU A 54 -27.55 -14.90 -7.04
C LEU A 54 -26.88 -15.09 -8.41
N SER A 55 -27.16 -16.22 -9.08
CA SER A 55 -26.77 -16.38 -10.47
C SER A 55 -27.85 -15.77 -11.40
N SER A 56 -27.41 -15.26 -12.56
CA SER A 56 -28.32 -14.72 -13.59
C SER A 56 -29.39 -15.71 -14.08
N SER A 57 -29.15 -17.02 -13.92
CA SER A 57 -30.12 -18.08 -14.20
C SER A 57 -31.20 -18.20 -13.14
N ASP A 58 -30.95 -17.71 -11.91
CA ASP A 58 -31.87 -17.86 -10.78
C ASP A 58 -32.93 -16.73 -10.71
N THR A 59 -32.69 -15.63 -11.46
CA THR A 59 -33.55 -14.43 -11.40
C THR A 59 -34.89 -14.56 -12.06
N LYS A 60 -35.08 -15.53 -12.96
CA LYS A 60 -36.36 -15.70 -13.70
C LYS A 60 -37.46 -16.44 -12.92
N ASP A 61 -37.10 -17.27 -11.93
CA ASP A 61 -38.02 -18.17 -11.26
C ASP A 61 -38.27 -17.88 -9.76
N ARG A 62 -37.54 -16.92 -9.14
CA ARG A 62 -37.58 -16.72 -7.67
C ARG A 62 -38.47 -15.58 -7.16
N LEU A 63 -39.27 -14.93 -7.98
CA LEU A 63 -40.16 -13.86 -7.50
C LEU A 63 -41.27 -14.36 -6.54
N TYR A 64 -41.42 -15.67 -6.34
CA TYR A 64 -42.50 -16.26 -5.54
C TYR A 64 -42.13 -17.41 -4.60
N LEU A 65 -40.85 -17.79 -4.47
CA LEU A 65 -40.47 -18.86 -3.55
C LEU A 65 -39.72 -18.31 -2.35
N VAL A 66 -40.39 -18.29 -1.20
CA VAL A 66 -39.74 -18.15 0.12
C VAL A 66 -39.03 -19.48 0.43
N ASP A 67 -37.96 -19.77 -0.30
CA ASP A 67 -37.08 -20.89 0.01
C ASP A 67 -35.94 -20.35 0.88
N PHE A 68 -35.98 -20.70 2.17
CA PHE A 68 -34.93 -20.40 3.15
C PHE A 68 -33.64 -21.23 2.94
N SER A 69 -33.42 -21.78 1.76
CA SER A 69 -32.16 -22.42 1.42
C SER A 69 -31.02 -21.39 1.54
N PRO A 70 -29.93 -21.72 2.22
CA PRO A 70 -28.82 -20.77 2.36
C PRO A 70 -28.27 -20.38 0.98
N VAL A 71 -28.31 -19.09 0.69
CA VAL A 71 -27.83 -18.53 -0.57
C VAL A 71 -26.31 -18.62 -0.58
N LEU A 72 -25.75 -19.26 -1.61
CA LEU A 72 -24.32 -19.42 -1.79
C LEU A 72 -23.75 -18.26 -2.58
N SER A 73 -22.67 -17.68 -2.06
CA SER A 73 -21.84 -16.78 -2.86
C SER A 73 -21.06 -17.60 -3.91
N GLN A 74 -21.06 -17.11 -5.14
CA GLN A 74 -20.38 -17.72 -6.28
C GLN A 74 -19.55 -16.67 -7.03
N ILE A 75 -18.44 -17.13 -7.60
CA ILE A 75 -17.64 -16.32 -8.51
C ILE A 75 -18.33 -16.28 -9.87
N MET A 76 -18.64 -15.09 -10.32
CA MET A 76 -19.21 -14.76 -11.61
C MET A 76 -18.14 -14.19 -12.53
N GLN A 77 -18.43 -14.16 -13.81
CA GLN A 77 -17.64 -13.46 -14.82
C GLN A 77 -18.53 -12.63 -15.72
N ALA A 78 -18.02 -11.48 -16.17
CA ALA A 78 -18.65 -10.64 -17.18
C ALA A 78 -17.59 -10.20 -18.18
N LYS A 79 -18.01 -9.80 -19.38
CA LYS A 79 -17.12 -9.27 -20.41
C LYS A 79 -17.03 -7.76 -20.29
N ARG A 80 -15.83 -7.24 -20.47
CA ARG A 80 -15.57 -5.81 -20.67
C ARG A 80 -15.27 -5.56 -22.14
N THR A 81 -16.10 -4.74 -22.76
CA THR A 81 -15.95 -4.34 -24.17
C THR A 81 -14.87 -3.25 -24.34
N ALA A 82 -14.51 -2.95 -25.58
CA ALA A 82 -13.48 -1.96 -25.89
C ALA A 82 -13.86 -0.52 -25.46
N ASP A 83 -15.14 -0.21 -25.38
CA ASP A 83 -15.68 1.06 -24.90
C ASP A 83 -15.81 1.13 -23.37
N GLY A 84 -15.49 0.02 -22.66
CA GLY A 84 -15.52 -0.06 -21.22
C GLY A 84 -16.82 -0.57 -20.62
N THR A 85 -17.84 -0.85 -21.44
CA THR A 85 -19.11 -1.45 -20.99
C THR A 85 -18.88 -2.85 -20.43
N ILE A 86 -19.57 -3.20 -19.34
CA ILE A 86 -19.51 -4.52 -18.71
C ILE A 86 -20.87 -5.18 -18.87
N ALA A 87 -20.87 -6.34 -19.53
CA ALA A 87 -22.07 -7.08 -19.88
C ALA A 87 -21.81 -8.61 -19.93
N ASP A 88 -22.80 -9.37 -20.35
CA ASP A 88 -22.74 -10.84 -20.51
C ASP A 88 -22.33 -11.54 -19.20
N ALA A 89 -22.94 -11.15 -18.07
CA ALA A 89 -22.67 -11.77 -16.78
C ALA A 89 -23.13 -13.24 -16.76
N GLU A 90 -22.21 -14.12 -16.38
CA GLU A 90 -22.49 -15.54 -16.24
C GLU A 90 -21.70 -16.14 -15.06
N LYS A 91 -22.14 -17.31 -14.59
CA LYS A 91 -21.40 -18.06 -13.59
C LYS A 91 -20.05 -18.52 -14.13
N ASN A 92 -18.97 -18.25 -13.39
CA ASN A 92 -17.64 -18.71 -13.77
C ASN A 92 -17.57 -20.23 -13.80
N ARG A 93 -17.08 -20.78 -14.92
CA ARG A 93 -16.98 -22.23 -15.18
C ARG A 93 -15.57 -22.77 -15.13
N TRP A 94 -14.58 -22.00 -14.65
CA TRP A 94 -13.18 -22.41 -14.62
C TRP A 94 -12.83 -23.32 -13.43
N GLY A 95 -13.83 -23.81 -12.69
CA GLY A 95 -13.64 -24.69 -11.55
C GLY A 95 -13.31 -23.96 -10.24
N LEU A 96 -13.44 -22.63 -10.20
CA LEU A 96 -13.26 -21.82 -8.99
C LEU A 96 -14.43 -22.01 -8.02
N ASN A 97 -15.65 -22.19 -8.56
CA ASN A 97 -16.85 -22.47 -7.77
C ASN A 97 -16.88 -23.93 -7.31
N VAL A 98 -16.72 -24.14 -6.02
CA VAL A 98 -16.74 -25.47 -5.40
C VAL A 98 -18.15 -25.77 -4.87
N LYS A 99 -18.72 -26.92 -5.25
CA LYS A 99 -20.07 -27.32 -4.83
C LYS A 99 -20.20 -27.35 -3.30
N GLY A 100 -21.22 -26.69 -2.77
CA GLY A 100 -21.50 -26.64 -1.33
C GLY A 100 -20.59 -25.69 -0.55
N ARG A 101 -19.89 -24.78 -1.22
CA ARG A 101 -19.04 -23.77 -0.58
C ARG A 101 -19.38 -22.36 -1.06
N ASN A 102 -19.26 -21.40 -0.18
CA ASN A 102 -19.19 -19.99 -0.56
C ASN A 102 -17.84 -19.75 -1.23
N CYS A 103 -17.87 -19.14 -2.43
CA CYS A 103 -16.70 -18.83 -3.23
C CYS A 103 -16.75 -17.32 -3.52
N ALA A 104 -15.77 -16.56 -3.05
CA ALA A 104 -15.83 -15.10 -3.13
C ALA A 104 -14.43 -14.44 -3.15
N ASN A 105 -14.43 -13.13 -3.38
CA ASN A 105 -13.30 -12.21 -3.16
C ASN A 105 -12.06 -12.63 -3.96
N VAL A 106 -12.23 -12.79 -5.26
CA VAL A 106 -11.14 -13.19 -6.16
C VAL A 106 -10.20 -12.02 -6.44
N VAL A 107 -8.90 -12.29 -6.51
CA VAL A 107 -7.87 -11.37 -6.99
C VAL A 107 -6.90 -12.11 -7.89
N HIS A 108 -6.34 -11.41 -8.88
CA HIS A 108 -5.39 -11.96 -9.84
C HIS A 108 -3.95 -11.49 -9.53
N ASP A 109 -3.05 -12.42 -9.32
CA ASP A 109 -1.61 -12.21 -9.38
C ASP A 109 -1.19 -12.32 -10.85
N ALA A 110 -1.11 -11.18 -11.52
CA ALA A 110 -0.81 -11.12 -12.94
C ALA A 110 0.64 -11.52 -13.28
N VAL A 111 1.56 -11.44 -12.30
CA VAL A 111 2.98 -11.79 -12.49
C VAL A 111 3.16 -13.30 -12.52
N HIS A 112 2.47 -14.04 -11.64
CA HIS A 112 2.62 -15.48 -11.51
C HIS A 112 1.45 -16.26 -12.11
N ASP A 113 0.44 -15.57 -12.65
CA ASP A 113 -0.77 -16.13 -13.26
C ASP A 113 -1.55 -17.03 -12.26
N ILE A 114 -1.79 -16.47 -11.06
CA ILE A 114 -2.46 -17.13 -9.94
C ILE A 114 -3.69 -16.33 -9.56
N LEU A 115 -4.83 -17.02 -9.35
CA LEU A 115 -6.00 -16.44 -8.70
C LEU A 115 -6.00 -16.84 -7.23
N TYR A 116 -6.08 -15.84 -6.33
CA TYR A 116 -6.38 -16.06 -4.92
C TYR A 116 -7.84 -15.70 -4.66
N PHE A 117 -8.52 -16.45 -3.81
CA PHE A 117 -9.92 -16.24 -3.48
C PHE A 117 -10.30 -16.90 -2.16
N THR A 118 -11.44 -16.51 -1.61
CA THR A 118 -11.94 -17.04 -0.34
C THR A 118 -12.90 -18.17 -0.58
N LEU A 119 -12.74 -19.29 0.15
CA LEU A 119 -13.71 -20.37 0.25
C LEU A 119 -14.15 -20.60 1.70
N GLN A 120 -15.44 -20.91 1.88
CA GLN A 120 -16.01 -21.30 3.17
C GLN A 120 -16.97 -22.47 2.98
N GLU A 121 -16.86 -23.50 3.82
CA GLU A 121 -17.82 -24.62 3.82
C GLU A 121 -19.16 -24.19 4.41
N MET A 122 -20.24 -24.69 3.81
CA MET A 122 -21.58 -24.45 4.29
C MET A 122 -21.85 -25.06 5.66
N GLY A 123 -22.77 -24.43 6.41
CA GLY A 123 -23.27 -24.94 7.69
C GLY A 123 -22.51 -24.45 8.92
N GLY A 124 -21.71 -23.40 8.82
CA GLY A 124 -21.09 -22.71 9.98
C GLY A 124 -20.00 -23.52 10.69
N LYS A 125 -19.55 -24.62 10.11
CA LYS A 125 -18.54 -25.50 10.70
C LYS A 125 -17.09 -25.10 10.39
N SER A 126 -16.88 -24.19 9.42
CA SER A 126 -15.56 -23.69 9.05
C SER A 126 -15.56 -22.18 8.90
N THR A 127 -14.45 -21.56 9.24
CA THR A 127 -14.19 -20.14 8.95
C THR A 127 -13.79 -19.97 7.48
N PRO A 128 -14.04 -18.80 6.86
CA PRO A 128 -13.51 -18.47 5.54
C PRO A 128 -11.99 -18.63 5.50
N GLN A 129 -11.48 -19.20 4.40
CA GLN A 129 -10.06 -19.43 4.19
C GLN A 129 -9.65 -19.05 2.78
N ILE A 130 -8.40 -18.66 2.59
CA ILE A 130 -7.85 -18.25 1.30
C ILE A 130 -7.32 -19.47 0.56
N TYR A 131 -7.77 -19.61 -0.68
CA TYR A 131 -7.35 -20.61 -1.65
C TYR A 131 -6.70 -19.95 -2.85
N TYR A 132 -5.99 -20.72 -3.64
CA TYR A 132 -5.41 -20.28 -4.90
C TYR A 132 -5.62 -21.29 -6.02
N SER A 133 -5.59 -20.81 -7.26
CA SER A 133 -5.60 -21.59 -8.49
C SER A 133 -4.56 -21.02 -9.45
N CYS A 134 -3.70 -21.88 -9.99
CA CYS A 134 -2.70 -21.48 -10.98
C CYS A 134 -3.22 -21.77 -12.39
N ARG A 135 -2.93 -20.90 -13.36
CA ARG A 135 -3.21 -21.15 -14.76
C ARG A 135 -2.05 -21.91 -15.40
N THR A 136 -2.34 -23.08 -15.96
CA THR A 136 -1.35 -23.91 -16.66
C THR A 136 -1.91 -24.29 -18.03
N ALA A 137 -1.14 -24.03 -19.09
CA ALA A 137 -1.57 -24.25 -20.48
C ALA A 137 -2.94 -23.62 -20.80
N GLY A 138 -3.17 -22.40 -20.30
CA GLY A 138 -4.40 -21.63 -20.52
C GLY A 138 -5.62 -22.09 -19.71
N ARG A 139 -5.48 -23.04 -18.78
CA ARG A 139 -6.57 -23.55 -17.94
C ARG A 139 -6.28 -23.35 -16.47
N TRP A 140 -7.30 -22.92 -15.71
CA TRP A 140 -7.22 -22.81 -14.27
C TRP A 140 -7.28 -24.19 -13.61
N GLY A 141 -6.38 -24.41 -12.66
CA GLY A 141 -6.31 -25.65 -11.88
C GLY A 141 -7.37 -25.73 -10.78
N LYS A 142 -7.42 -26.88 -10.11
CA LYS A 142 -8.29 -27.04 -8.93
C LYS A 142 -7.85 -26.12 -7.80
N PRO A 143 -8.79 -25.54 -7.02
CA PRO A 143 -8.48 -24.77 -5.83
C PRO A 143 -7.58 -25.52 -4.84
N ARG A 144 -6.55 -24.87 -4.36
CA ARG A 144 -5.63 -25.34 -3.33
C ARG A 144 -5.63 -24.38 -2.17
N LEU A 145 -5.61 -24.88 -0.95
CA LEU A 145 -5.49 -24.06 0.26
C LEU A 145 -4.14 -23.36 0.27
N VAL A 146 -4.11 -22.05 0.55
CA VAL A 146 -2.85 -21.35 0.81
C VAL A 146 -2.26 -21.90 2.10
N GLY A 147 -1.00 -22.31 2.05
CA GLY A 147 -0.30 -22.93 3.18
C GLY A 147 0.13 -21.96 4.27
N GLY A 148 1.04 -22.41 5.12
CA GLY A 148 1.60 -21.61 6.20
C GLY A 148 0.56 -21.17 7.23
N ASP A 149 0.81 -20.00 7.82
CA ASP A 149 -0.09 -19.40 8.80
C ASP A 149 -1.05 -18.36 8.22
N VAL A 150 -1.14 -18.25 6.87
CA VAL A 150 -2.16 -17.40 6.21
C VAL A 150 -3.55 -17.86 6.63
N ASN A 151 -3.81 -19.14 6.66
CA ASN A 151 -5.06 -19.74 7.11
C ASN A 151 -4.93 -20.31 8.52
N LEU A 152 -4.93 -19.45 9.53
CA LEU A 152 -4.84 -19.91 10.92
C LEU A 152 -6.14 -20.61 11.33
N LYS A 153 -6.00 -21.86 11.84
CA LYS A 153 -7.14 -22.71 12.23
C LYS A 153 -8.01 -22.03 13.29
N GLY A 154 -9.32 -21.97 13.04
CA GLY A 154 -10.30 -21.40 13.95
C GLY A 154 -10.57 -19.91 13.74
N TYR A 155 -9.81 -19.26 12.88
CA TYR A 155 -9.94 -17.84 12.55
C TYR A 155 -10.25 -17.63 11.07
N THR A 156 -10.84 -16.50 10.76
CA THR A 156 -11.15 -16.09 9.38
C THR A 156 -9.91 -15.55 8.70
N SER A 157 -9.70 -15.97 7.45
CA SER A 157 -8.78 -15.32 6.52
C SER A 157 -9.52 -15.09 5.22
N THR A 158 -9.67 -13.82 4.82
CA THR A 158 -10.53 -13.42 3.71
C THR A 158 -10.00 -12.17 3.00
N HIS A 159 -10.67 -11.74 1.96
CA HIS A 159 -10.33 -10.53 1.18
C HIS A 159 -8.87 -10.51 0.74
N PRO A 160 -8.40 -11.53 0.01
CA PRO A 160 -7.02 -11.51 -0.47
C PRO A 160 -6.79 -10.34 -1.43
N ALA A 161 -5.61 -9.74 -1.33
CA ALA A 161 -5.12 -8.74 -2.27
C ALA A 161 -3.64 -8.99 -2.55
N VAL A 162 -3.18 -8.57 -3.72
CA VAL A 162 -1.83 -8.87 -4.19
C VAL A 162 -1.02 -7.59 -4.32
N GLY A 163 0.17 -7.59 -3.78
CA GLY A 163 1.24 -6.65 -4.06
C GLY A 163 2.51 -7.42 -4.41
N TYR A 164 3.57 -6.72 -4.71
CA TYR A 164 4.82 -7.35 -5.10
C TYR A 164 5.99 -6.80 -4.31
N MET A 165 6.88 -7.72 -3.96
CA MET A 165 8.21 -7.36 -3.47
C MET A 165 9.08 -6.86 -4.64
N PRO A 166 10.10 -6.05 -4.36
CA PRO A 166 11.06 -5.63 -5.36
C PRO A 166 11.74 -6.77 -6.12
N ASP A 167 11.93 -7.92 -5.49
CA ASP A 167 12.47 -9.14 -6.14
C ASP A 167 11.41 -9.93 -6.94
N GLY A 168 10.21 -9.39 -7.10
CA GLY A 168 9.10 -9.99 -7.83
C GLY A 168 8.29 -11.01 -7.06
N LYS A 169 8.61 -11.30 -5.79
CA LYS A 169 7.78 -12.17 -4.95
C LYS A 169 6.43 -11.52 -4.67
N THR A 170 5.38 -12.31 -4.63
CA THR A 170 4.05 -11.85 -4.24
C THR A 170 4.01 -11.51 -2.75
N ILE A 171 3.44 -10.36 -2.44
CA ILE A 171 2.90 -10.07 -1.11
C ILE A 171 1.40 -10.35 -1.15
N LEU A 172 0.94 -11.27 -0.34
CA LEU A 172 -0.47 -11.54 -0.16
C LEU A 172 -0.96 -10.77 1.06
N TYR A 173 -1.72 -9.69 0.83
CA TYR A 173 -2.46 -8.98 1.87
C TYR A 173 -3.81 -9.68 2.09
N PHE A 174 -4.32 -9.65 3.31
CA PHE A 174 -5.61 -10.24 3.63
C PHE A 174 -6.17 -9.70 4.95
N SER A 175 -7.48 -9.84 5.14
CA SER A 175 -8.14 -9.48 6.39
C SER A 175 -8.32 -10.71 7.26
N SER A 176 -8.08 -10.59 8.57
CA SER A 176 -8.21 -11.69 9.53
C SER A 176 -8.53 -11.18 10.93
N ASP A 177 -9.37 -11.97 11.64
CA ASP A 177 -9.75 -11.79 13.05
C ASP A 177 -8.85 -12.61 14.00
N ARG A 178 -7.65 -13.00 13.54
CA ARG A 178 -6.70 -13.81 14.32
C ARG A 178 -6.11 -13.06 15.52
N PRO A 179 -5.64 -13.79 16.56
CA PRO A 179 -4.95 -13.18 17.70
C PRO A 179 -3.68 -12.42 17.27
N GLY A 180 -3.35 -11.39 18.03
CA GLY A 180 -2.19 -10.51 17.76
C GLY A 180 -2.52 -9.34 16.85
N GLY A 181 -3.80 -9.14 16.51
CA GLY A 181 -4.34 -7.93 15.90
C GLY A 181 -4.58 -6.82 16.92
N ILE A 182 -5.07 -5.68 16.42
CA ILE A 182 -5.39 -4.49 17.23
C ILE A 182 -6.91 -4.40 17.45
N GLY A 183 -7.70 -4.67 16.38
CA GLY A 183 -9.15 -4.58 16.39
C GLY A 183 -9.86 -5.92 16.21
N GLY A 184 -10.99 -5.89 15.52
CA GLY A 184 -11.73 -7.09 15.14
C GLY A 184 -11.11 -7.76 13.93
N PHE A 185 -11.35 -7.23 12.73
CA PHE A 185 -10.62 -7.60 11.52
C PHE A 185 -9.47 -6.62 11.29
N ASP A 186 -8.27 -7.14 11.21
CA ASP A 186 -7.08 -6.40 10.84
C ASP A 186 -6.58 -6.82 9.47
N ILE A 187 -5.81 -5.94 8.81
CA ILE A 187 -5.07 -6.28 7.60
C ILE A 187 -3.73 -6.89 7.99
N TRP A 188 -3.47 -8.06 7.43
CA TRP A 188 -2.24 -8.82 7.56
C TRP A 188 -1.59 -8.99 6.20
N TYR A 189 -0.32 -9.35 6.17
CA TYR A 189 0.36 -9.75 4.94
C TYR A 189 1.28 -10.94 5.17
N ALA A 190 1.51 -11.69 4.10
CA ALA A 190 2.55 -12.72 4.03
C ALA A 190 3.26 -12.64 2.68
N VAL A 191 4.58 -12.78 2.66
CA VAL A 191 5.36 -12.86 1.42
C VAL A 191 5.32 -14.30 0.92
N ILE A 192 4.97 -14.51 -0.34
CA ILE A 192 5.04 -15.83 -0.97
C ILE A 192 6.49 -16.08 -1.38
N LEU A 193 7.08 -17.11 -0.80
CA LEU A 193 8.48 -17.49 -1.01
C LEU A 193 8.67 -18.15 -2.38
N SER A 194 9.92 -18.34 -2.78
CA SER A 194 10.29 -18.92 -4.08
C SER A 194 9.80 -20.35 -4.31
N ASP A 195 9.51 -21.09 -3.24
CA ASP A 195 8.89 -22.43 -3.27
C ASP A 195 7.35 -22.38 -3.38
N GLY A 196 6.75 -21.19 -3.46
CA GLY A 196 5.31 -20.97 -3.52
C GLY A 196 4.61 -21.06 -2.18
N GLN A 197 5.34 -21.25 -1.08
CA GLN A 197 4.76 -21.24 0.26
C GLN A 197 4.75 -19.83 0.85
N PRO A 198 3.71 -19.45 1.61
CA PRO A 198 3.72 -18.19 2.33
C PRO A 198 4.73 -18.24 3.49
N GLY A 199 5.46 -17.14 3.65
CA GLY A 199 6.21 -16.86 4.87
C GLY A 199 5.27 -16.59 6.05
N ARG A 200 5.85 -16.09 7.15
CA ARG A 200 5.08 -15.72 8.34
C ARG A 200 4.10 -14.57 8.02
N SER A 201 2.87 -14.69 8.50
CA SER A 201 1.90 -13.59 8.43
C SER A 201 2.24 -12.52 9.47
N THR A 202 2.23 -11.28 9.03
CA THR A 202 2.56 -10.11 9.84
C THR A 202 1.38 -9.15 9.83
N ASN A 203 0.99 -8.64 11.02
CA ASN A 203 0.00 -7.57 11.13
C ASN A 203 0.58 -6.27 10.59
N LEU A 204 -0.18 -5.47 9.84
CA LEU A 204 0.31 -4.18 9.36
C LEU A 204 0.52 -3.16 10.48
N GLY A 205 -0.14 -3.37 11.62
CA GLY A 205 -0.03 -2.48 12.76
C GLY A 205 -0.71 -1.12 12.57
N ALA A 206 -0.56 -0.25 13.57
CA ALA A 206 -0.95 1.14 13.45
C ALA A 206 0.02 1.88 12.49
N PRO A 207 -0.46 2.90 11.75
CA PRO A 207 -1.80 3.49 11.83
C PRO A 207 -2.84 2.85 10.90
N VAL A 208 -2.48 1.82 10.12
CA VAL A 208 -3.40 1.15 9.19
C VAL A 208 -4.48 0.42 9.97
N ASN A 209 -4.10 -0.47 10.88
CA ASN A 209 -5.04 -1.20 11.74
C ASN A 209 -5.37 -0.38 13.00
N THR A 210 -6.63 -0.45 13.43
CA THR A 210 -7.18 0.27 14.58
C THR A 210 -7.96 -0.70 15.49
N ASP A 211 -8.59 -0.20 16.53
CA ASP A 211 -9.51 -0.97 17.37
C ASP A 211 -10.85 -1.35 16.68
N SER A 212 -11.02 -0.90 15.46
CA SER A 212 -12.19 -1.17 14.62
C SER A 212 -11.96 -2.37 13.69
N ASN A 213 -12.53 -2.36 12.48
CA ASN A 213 -12.29 -3.39 11.48
C ASN A 213 -11.67 -2.76 10.24
N GLU A 214 -10.58 -3.34 9.77
CA GLU A 214 -9.95 -3.03 8.52
C GLU A 214 -10.07 -4.21 7.57
N VAL A 215 -10.73 -3.98 6.42
CA VAL A 215 -11.11 -5.06 5.48
C VAL A 215 -10.85 -4.66 4.03
N THR A 216 -10.98 -5.63 3.14
CA THR A 216 -10.89 -5.44 1.68
C THR A 216 -9.68 -4.63 1.21
N PRO A 217 -8.45 -5.05 1.60
CA PRO A 217 -7.24 -4.37 1.16
C PRO A 217 -7.09 -4.44 -0.36
N PHE A 218 -6.47 -3.40 -0.94
CA PHE A 218 -5.98 -3.36 -2.31
C PHE A 218 -4.70 -2.54 -2.36
N TYR A 219 -3.62 -3.11 -2.85
CA TYR A 219 -2.36 -2.40 -2.99
C TYR A 219 -2.13 -1.97 -4.44
N SER A 220 -2.10 -0.67 -4.68
CA SER A 220 -1.74 -0.10 -5.97
C SER A 220 -0.23 0.02 -6.05
N VAL A 221 0.37 -0.90 -6.79
CA VAL A 221 1.80 -0.88 -7.08
C VAL A 221 2.20 0.39 -7.81
N GLN A 222 1.35 0.87 -8.72
CA GLN A 222 1.60 2.07 -9.52
C GLN A 222 1.59 3.36 -8.68
N GLU A 223 0.77 3.42 -7.64
CA GLU A 223 0.63 4.62 -6.80
C GLU A 223 1.40 4.52 -5.48
N GLY A 224 1.89 3.33 -5.12
CA GLY A 224 2.53 3.08 -3.83
C GLY A 224 1.56 3.19 -2.64
N LEU A 225 0.26 2.98 -2.89
CA LEU A 225 -0.81 3.18 -1.92
C LEU A 225 -1.50 1.87 -1.58
N LEU A 226 -1.69 1.62 -0.29
CA LEU A 226 -2.64 0.65 0.21
C LEU A 226 -4.00 1.33 0.35
N TYR A 227 -5.00 0.80 -0.34
CA TYR A 227 -6.40 1.13 -0.15
C TYR A 227 -7.06 0.04 0.69
N PHE A 228 -7.97 0.42 1.55
CA PHE A 228 -8.71 -0.52 2.40
C PHE A 228 -9.99 0.13 2.92
N SER A 229 -10.93 -0.69 3.34
CA SER A 229 -12.15 -0.19 3.97
C SER A 229 -12.09 -0.36 5.47
N SER A 230 -12.55 0.65 6.20
CA SER A 230 -12.58 0.64 7.66
C SER A 230 -13.85 1.29 8.20
N ASN A 231 -14.37 0.74 9.29
CA ASN A 231 -15.47 1.33 10.05
C ASN A 231 -14.98 2.10 11.29
N ARG A 232 -13.74 2.62 11.23
CA ARG A 232 -13.16 3.48 12.28
C ARG A 232 -13.96 4.75 12.48
N THR A 233 -13.89 5.31 13.68
CA THR A 233 -14.55 6.57 14.01
C THR A 233 -14.08 7.72 13.10
N GLY A 234 -15.01 8.63 12.77
CA GLY A 234 -14.71 9.79 11.91
C GLY A 234 -14.90 9.55 10.43
N GLY A 235 -15.40 8.37 10.03
CA GLY A 235 -15.87 8.10 8.67
C GLY A 235 -17.20 8.77 8.35
N GLN A 236 -17.71 8.51 7.13
CA GLN A 236 -18.98 9.06 6.63
C GLN A 236 -20.12 8.06 6.71
N GLY A 237 -19.79 6.75 6.67
CA GLY A 237 -20.74 5.67 6.66
C GLY A 237 -20.41 4.53 7.61
N GLY A 238 -20.81 3.32 7.25
CA GLY A 238 -20.43 2.10 7.95
C GLY A 238 -18.98 1.76 7.71
N TYR A 239 -18.65 1.32 6.51
CA TYR A 239 -17.27 1.17 6.03
C TYR A 239 -16.97 2.24 5.00
N ASP A 240 -15.89 2.97 5.21
CA ASP A 240 -15.35 3.94 4.26
C ASP A 240 -14.04 3.43 3.68
N VAL A 241 -13.73 3.84 2.45
CA VAL A 241 -12.43 3.60 1.82
C VAL A 241 -11.42 4.64 2.28
N TYR A 242 -10.28 4.14 2.73
CA TYR A 242 -9.09 4.92 3.12
C TYR A 242 -7.92 4.55 2.22
N SER A 243 -6.94 5.43 2.11
CA SER A 243 -5.64 5.16 1.49
C SER A 243 -4.51 5.48 2.46
N SER A 244 -3.44 4.68 2.43
CA SER A 244 -2.21 4.92 3.19
C SER A 244 -1.02 4.71 2.27
N GLU A 245 -0.10 5.66 2.26
CA GLU A 245 1.19 5.51 1.59
C GLU A 245 2.11 4.66 2.44
N GLY A 246 2.83 3.73 1.84
CA GLY A 246 3.79 2.92 2.58
C GLY A 246 4.00 1.53 2.01
N PHE A 247 4.83 0.76 2.71
CA PHE A 247 5.18 -0.59 2.32
C PHE A 247 5.53 -1.43 3.55
N ARG A 248 5.05 -2.68 3.62
CA ARG A 248 5.28 -3.64 4.71
C ARG A 248 4.87 -3.08 6.09
N ASN A 249 5.84 -2.59 6.88
CA ASN A 249 5.65 -2.15 8.27
C ASN A 249 5.69 -0.62 8.41
N THR A 250 5.92 0.12 7.33
CA THR A 250 6.03 1.58 7.35
C THR A 250 4.86 2.18 6.58
N TRP A 251 3.83 2.60 7.31
CA TRP A 251 2.62 3.17 6.74
C TRP A 251 2.39 4.58 7.27
N GLN A 252 2.01 5.49 6.38
CA GLN A 252 1.57 6.84 6.74
C GLN A 252 0.16 6.79 7.33
N LEU A 253 -0.23 7.88 8.01
CA LEU A 253 -1.59 8.02 8.53
C LEU A 253 -2.62 7.89 7.40
N PRO A 254 -3.58 6.94 7.49
CA PRO A 254 -4.56 6.75 6.46
C PRO A 254 -5.45 7.97 6.24
N ARG A 255 -5.72 8.29 4.97
CA ARG A 255 -6.61 9.35 4.53
C ARG A 255 -7.93 8.78 4.05
N ASN A 256 -9.05 9.28 4.56
CA ASN A 256 -10.37 8.99 4.02
C ASN A 256 -10.50 9.58 2.61
N LEU A 257 -11.01 8.81 1.64
CA LEU A 257 -11.14 9.29 0.26
C LEU A 257 -12.27 10.31 0.02
N GLY A 258 -13.01 10.65 1.07
CA GLY A 258 -13.98 11.73 1.08
C GLY A 258 -15.34 11.37 0.48
N SER A 259 -16.29 12.30 0.57
CA SER A 259 -17.72 12.10 0.25
C SER A 259 -18.03 11.95 -1.23
N GLU A 260 -17.10 12.24 -2.12
CA GLU A 260 -17.29 11.98 -3.55
C GLU A 260 -17.16 10.49 -3.89
N LEU A 261 -16.34 9.74 -3.11
CA LEU A 261 -16.21 8.30 -3.23
C LEU A 261 -17.00 7.58 -2.17
N ASN A 262 -16.80 7.92 -0.90
CA ASN A 262 -17.46 7.31 0.25
C ASN A 262 -18.88 7.83 0.41
N SER A 263 -19.78 6.98 0.86
CA SER A 263 -21.20 7.26 1.07
C SER A 263 -21.57 7.10 2.56
N PRO A 264 -22.80 7.51 2.96
CA PRO A 264 -23.28 7.22 4.32
C PRO A 264 -23.56 5.73 4.61
N TYR A 265 -23.20 4.84 3.70
CA TYR A 265 -23.40 3.39 3.76
C TYR A 265 -22.07 2.65 3.86
N ASN A 266 -22.00 1.41 3.38
CA ASN A 266 -20.73 0.67 3.31
C ASN A 266 -20.12 0.83 1.93
N ASP A 267 -18.84 1.17 1.89
CA ASP A 267 -18.04 1.27 0.69
C ASP A 267 -16.82 0.35 0.83
N LEU A 268 -16.77 -0.68 -0.02
CA LEU A 268 -15.90 -1.83 0.12
C LEU A 268 -15.21 -2.17 -1.22
N PHE A 269 -14.17 -2.98 -1.18
CA PHE A 269 -13.52 -3.55 -2.36
C PHE A 269 -13.10 -2.52 -3.42
N PHE A 270 -12.58 -1.39 -2.96
CA PHE A 270 -11.98 -0.42 -3.86
C PHE A 270 -10.77 -1.03 -4.56
N ASN A 271 -10.67 -0.85 -5.87
CA ASN A 271 -9.49 -1.20 -6.64
C ASN A 271 -9.29 -0.27 -7.83
N LEU A 272 -8.16 -0.41 -8.53
CA LEU A 272 -7.83 0.32 -9.75
C LEU A 272 -7.62 -0.66 -10.91
N PHE A 273 -7.96 -0.19 -12.10
CA PHE A 273 -7.60 -0.85 -13.35
C PHE A 273 -7.29 0.19 -14.45
N PRO A 274 -6.56 -0.19 -15.53
CA PRO A 274 -6.25 0.72 -16.62
C PRO A 274 -7.52 1.28 -17.28
N CYS A 275 -7.67 2.62 -17.30
CA CYS A 275 -8.79 3.28 -17.96
C CYS A 275 -8.65 3.12 -19.48
N ARG A 276 -9.55 2.37 -20.11
CA ARG A 276 -9.63 2.26 -21.58
C ARG A 276 -10.64 3.20 -22.21
N CYS A 277 -11.43 3.87 -21.40
CA CYS A 277 -12.37 4.86 -21.92
C CYS A 277 -11.55 5.94 -22.65
N LYS A 278 -11.70 6.02 -23.96
CA LYS A 278 -11.55 7.28 -24.67
C LYS A 278 -12.72 8.18 -24.25
N CYS A 279 -12.83 8.44 -22.96
CA CYS A 279 -13.66 9.52 -22.48
C CYS A 279 -13.04 10.75 -23.11
N GLN A 280 -13.63 11.20 -24.21
CA GLN A 280 -13.31 12.53 -24.73
C GLN A 280 -13.33 13.47 -23.53
N PRO A 281 -12.42 14.42 -23.44
CA PRO A 281 -12.51 15.47 -22.44
C PRO A 281 -13.83 16.21 -22.74
N ASP A 282 -14.90 15.70 -22.12
CA ASP A 282 -16.09 16.49 -21.99
C ASP A 282 -15.68 17.68 -21.10
N SER A 283 -16.46 18.74 -21.10
CA SER A 283 -16.22 20.01 -20.41
C SER A 283 -15.91 19.87 -18.89
N VAL A 284 -15.69 18.68 -18.37
CA VAL A 284 -15.63 18.31 -16.96
C VAL A 284 -14.26 17.79 -16.50
N GLY A 285 -13.30 17.51 -17.40
CA GLY A 285 -11.92 17.16 -17.03
C GLY A 285 -11.37 15.86 -17.64
N THR A 286 -10.11 15.53 -17.32
CA THR A 286 -9.40 14.35 -17.80
C THR A 286 -9.51 13.21 -16.78
N VAL A 287 -9.92 12.02 -17.21
CA VAL A 287 -9.94 10.81 -16.37
C VAL A 287 -8.50 10.33 -16.16
N GLU A 288 -8.07 10.23 -14.90
CA GLU A 288 -6.72 9.83 -14.51
C GLU A 288 -6.66 8.36 -14.04
N ALA A 289 -7.70 7.89 -13.38
CA ALA A 289 -7.79 6.54 -12.85
C ALA A 289 -9.22 6.04 -12.87
N CYS A 290 -9.39 4.73 -12.97
CA CYS A 290 -10.68 4.04 -12.90
C CYS A 290 -10.56 2.81 -12.03
N GLY A 291 -11.69 2.34 -11.48
CA GLY A 291 -11.71 1.12 -10.70
C GLY A 291 -13.12 0.68 -10.37
N PHE A 292 -13.20 -0.42 -9.62
CA PHE A 292 -14.45 -0.90 -9.08
C PHE A 292 -14.61 -0.50 -7.60
N LEU A 293 -15.85 -0.42 -7.19
CA LEU A 293 -16.26 -0.22 -5.81
C LEU A 293 -17.50 -1.11 -5.57
N THR A 294 -17.58 -1.66 -4.38
CA THR A 294 -18.77 -2.37 -3.88
C THR A 294 -19.45 -1.49 -2.85
N SER A 295 -20.76 -1.29 -2.97
CA SER A 295 -21.48 -0.45 -2.02
C SER A 295 -22.95 -0.84 -1.92
N ASN A 296 -23.53 -0.66 -0.75
CA ASN A 296 -24.98 -0.70 -0.52
C ASN A 296 -25.60 0.69 -0.41
N ARG A 297 -24.97 1.67 -1.09
CA ARG A 297 -25.43 3.07 -1.12
C ARG A 297 -26.80 3.22 -1.74
N ARG A 298 -27.45 4.33 -1.47
CA ARG A 298 -28.74 4.66 -2.07
C ARG A 298 -28.67 4.58 -3.61
N GLY A 299 -29.57 3.78 -4.20
CA GLY A 299 -29.58 3.51 -5.64
C GLY A 299 -29.10 2.11 -5.99
N SER A 300 -28.62 1.31 -5.02
CA SER A 300 -28.47 -0.14 -5.17
C SER A 300 -29.83 -0.80 -5.42
N LEU A 301 -29.84 -1.89 -6.19
CA LEU A 301 -31.08 -2.51 -6.69
C LEU A 301 -32.01 -3.01 -5.58
N PHE A 302 -31.47 -3.41 -4.45
CA PHE A 302 -32.25 -3.96 -3.35
C PHE A 302 -31.70 -3.49 -1.98
N ALA A 303 -31.97 -2.23 -1.65
CA ALA A 303 -31.64 -1.69 -0.33
C ALA A 303 -32.82 -1.92 0.64
N VAL A 304 -32.81 -3.04 1.37
CA VAL A 304 -33.86 -3.34 2.39
C VAL A 304 -33.52 -2.69 3.73
N ASP A 305 -32.25 -2.68 4.08
CA ASP A 305 -31.72 -2.03 5.28
C ASP A 305 -30.24 -1.60 5.07
N SER A 306 -29.64 -1.02 6.10
CA SER A 306 -28.25 -0.55 6.04
C SER A 306 -27.20 -1.66 5.84
N ASN A 307 -27.59 -2.94 5.85
CA ASN A 307 -26.69 -4.09 5.81
C ASN A 307 -26.86 -4.99 4.58
N CYS A 308 -27.92 -4.83 3.79
CA CYS A 308 -28.18 -5.55 2.56
C CYS A 308 -28.49 -4.55 1.43
N CYS A 309 -28.29 -4.85 0.21
CA CYS A 309 -27.44 -5.80 -0.47
C CYS A 309 -26.43 -4.97 -1.26
N ASN A 310 -25.23 -5.44 -1.41
CA ASN A 310 -24.20 -4.68 -2.10
C ASN A 310 -24.37 -4.81 -3.61
N ASP A 311 -24.12 -3.71 -4.32
CA ASP A 311 -24.00 -3.65 -5.77
C ASP A 311 -22.59 -3.24 -6.18
N LEU A 312 -22.23 -3.55 -7.41
CA LEU A 312 -20.99 -3.13 -8.04
C LEU A 312 -21.16 -1.77 -8.71
N TYR A 313 -20.19 -0.94 -8.48
CA TYR A 313 -20.05 0.38 -9.08
C TYR A 313 -18.70 0.48 -9.80
N VAL A 314 -18.64 1.27 -10.85
CA VAL A 314 -17.40 1.78 -11.42
C VAL A 314 -17.17 3.18 -10.90
N TRP A 315 -15.95 3.49 -10.55
CA TRP A 315 -15.56 4.85 -10.21
C TRP A 315 -14.48 5.36 -11.17
N SER A 316 -14.46 6.66 -11.38
CA SER A 316 -13.39 7.35 -12.10
C SER A 316 -12.91 8.55 -11.29
N ARG A 317 -11.59 8.74 -11.27
CA ARG A 317 -10.96 9.95 -10.72
C ARG A 317 -10.67 10.90 -11.86
N VAL A 318 -11.24 12.10 -11.75
CA VAL A 318 -11.21 13.10 -12.80
C VAL A 318 -10.38 14.28 -12.32
N ARG A 319 -9.40 14.71 -13.13
CA ARG A 319 -8.76 16.00 -12.93
C ARG A 319 -9.64 17.07 -13.53
N PRO A 320 -10.16 18.03 -12.74
CA PRO A 320 -10.92 19.14 -13.29
C PRO A 320 -10.05 19.93 -14.27
N PRO A 321 -10.66 20.59 -15.28
CA PRO A 321 -9.94 21.56 -16.10
C PRO A 321 -9.34 22.63 -15.19
N ALA A 322 -8.14 23.09 -15.53
CA ALA A 322 -7.44 24.09 -14.73
C ALA A 322 -8.38 25.26 -14.39
N PRO A 323 -8.61 25.57 -13.12
CA PRO A 323 -9.53 26.63 -12.73
C PRO A 323 -9.03 27.98 -13.26
N GLN A 324 -9.94 28.78 -13.80
CA GLN A 324 -9.66 30.20 -13.96
C GLN A 324 -9.37 30.80 -12.57
N PRO A 325 -8.39 31.71 -12.43
CA PRO A 325 -7.86 32.12 -11.14
C PRO A 325 -8.95 32.76 -10.27
N ARG A 326 -9.43 32.03 -9.28
CA ARG A 326 -10.17 32.53 -8.12
C ARG A 326 -9.25 32.51 -6.91
N PRO A 327 -9.40 33.43 -5.94
CA PRO A 327 -8.60 33.36 -4.71
C PRO A 327 -8.88 32.02 -3.97
N VAL A 328 -7.82 31.24 -3.75
CA VAL A 328 -7.86 29.90 -3.18
C VAL A 328 -7.83 29.99 -1.65
N PRO A 329 -8.69 29.26 -0.89
CA PRO A 329 -8.47 29.04 0.54
C PRO A 329 -7.13 28.30 0.71
N GLN A 330 -6.28 28.77 1.61
CA GLN A 330 -5.03 28.09 1.91
C GLN A 330 -5.32 26.70 2.50
N PRO A 331 -4.63 25.61 2.05
CA PRO A 331 -4.71 24.30 2.71
C PRO A 331 -4.24 24.43 4.15
N PRO A 332 -4.69 23.53 5.06
CA PRO A 332 -4.14 23.48 6.41
C PRO A 332 -2.62 23.40 6.34
N ALA A 333 -1.95 24.18 7.16
CA ALA A 333 -0.50 24.21 7.19
C ALA A 333 0.04 22.82 7.55
N GLU A 334 0.97 22.30 6.77
CA GLU A 334 1.71 21.08 7.09
C GLU A 334 2.39 21.25 8.46
N THR A 335 2.36 20.20 9.27
CA THR A 335 3.03 20.15 10.56
C THR A 335 4.19 19.15 10.54
N LEU A 336 5.12 19.26 11.48
CA LEU A 336 6.21 18.29 11.62
C LEU A 336 5.71 16.86 11.85
N LEU A 337 4.52 16.70 12.47
CA LEU A 337 3.93 15.41 12.77
C LEU A 337 3.44 14.68 11.51
N ASP A 338 3.10 15.41 10.45
CA ASP A 338 2.62 14.84 9.19
C ASP A 338 3.72 14.07 8.43
N PHE A 339 4.98 14.22 8.83
CA PHE A 339 6.13 13.55 8.22
C PHE A 339 6.57 12.28 8.97
N LEU A 340 5.99 12.00 10.13
CA LEU A 340 6.45 10.89 10.99
C LEU A 340 5.64 9.59 10.76
N PRO A 341 6.31 8.43 10.83
CA PRO A 341 7.76 8.24 10.91
C PRO A 341 8.46 8.57 9.59
N LEU A 342 9.64 9.19 9.65
CA LEU A 342 10.43 9.55 8.48
C LEU A 342 11.65 8.64 8.36
N SER A 343 11.62 7.72 7.39
CA SER A 343 12.68 6.74 7.16
C SER A 343 13.71 7.25 6.15
N LEU A 344 14.99 7.11 6.49
CA LEU A 344 16.14 7.58 5.73
C LEU A 344 17.10 6.42 5.49
N TYR A 345 17.27 6.03 4.22
CA TYR A 345 17.94 4.79 3.82
C TYR A 345 19.39 4.98 3.44
N PHE A 346 20.19 3.92 3.63
CA PHE A 346 21.63 3.89 3.39
C PHE A 346 22.03 2.66 2.57
N HIS A 347 23.09 2.78 1.77
CA HIS A 347 23.74 1.62 1.19
C HIS A 347 24.38 0.73 2.27
N ASN A 348 24.73 -0.50 1.86
CA ASN A 348 25.40 -1.43 2.78
C ASN A 348 26.72 -0.86 3.29
N ASP A 349 26.95 -1.06 4.60
CA ASP A 349 28.18 -0.64 5.31
C ASP A 349 28.52 0.86 5.22
N GLU A 350 27.56 1.73 4.82
CA GLU A 350 27.73 3.17 4.78
C GLU A 350 27.03 3.87 5.95
N PRO A 351 27.60 5.04 6.38
CA PRO A 351 28.85 5.68 5.96
C PRO A 351 30.11 5.04 6.54
N ASP A 352 31.25 5.35 5.92
CA ASP A 352 32.60 4.91 6.31
C ASP A 352 32.72 3.39 6.48
N PRO A 353 32.81 2.64 5.36
CA PRO A 353 32.90 1.18 5.39
C PRO A 353 34.09 0.64 6.18
N ALA A 354 33.92 -0.55 6.75
CA ALA A 354 34.97 -1.32 7.43
C ALA A 354 35.65 -0.60 8.64
N THR A 355 34.93 0.30 9.35
CA THR A 355 35.39 0.94 10.57
C THR A 355 34.52 0.60 11.78
N LEU A 356 35.11 0.63 12.97
CA LEU A 356 34.40 0.51 14.25
C LEU A 356 33.98 1.87 14.84
N ASP A 357 34.24 2.96 14.15
CA ASP A 357 33.86 4.29 14.60
C ASP A 357 32.35 4.41 14.76
N THR A 358 31.93 5.24 15.70
CA THR A 358 30.51 5.49 15.99
C THR A 358 30.02 6.82 15.41
N VAL A 359 30.92 7.59 14.80
CA VAL A 359 30.66 8.90 14.18
C VAL A 359 31.25 8.95 12.78
N THR A 360 30.71 9.80 11.93
CA THR A 360 31.21 10.06 10.57
C THR A 360 31.41 11.57 10.35
N ARG A 361 32.23 11.93 9.36
CA ARG A 361 32.30 13.29 8.82
C ARG A 361 31.35 13.52 7.64
N LEU A 362 30.85 12.46 7.05
CA LEU A 362 29.93 12.56 5.91
C LEU A 362 28.56 13.05 6.37
N SER A 363 27.94 13.90 5.58
CA SER A 363 26.53 14.25 5.76
C SER A 363 25.61 13.23 5.08
N TYR A 364 24.37 13.16 5.51
CA TYR A 364 23.38 12.27 4.88
C TYR A 364 23.17 12.62 3.40
N THR A 365 23.27 13.89 3.00
CA THR A 365 23.23 14.29 1.59
C THR A 365 24.31 13.59 0.76
N ALA A 366 25.51 13.45 1.31
CA ALA A 366 26.61 12.76 0.62
C ALA A 366 26.32 11.25 0.49
N CYS A 367 25.84 10.62 1.57
CA CYS A 367 25.42 9.21 1.57
C CYS A 367 24.27 8.96 0.58
N TRP A 368 23.25 9.82 0.59
CA TRP A 368 22.11 9.73 -0.32
C TRP A 368 22.53 9.88 -1.78
N LYS A 369 23.36 10.87 -2.12
CA LYS A 369 23.89 11.05 -3.48
C LYS A 369 24.63 9.82 -3.96
N HIS A 370 25.46 9.21 -3.14
CA HIS A 370 26.14 7.97 -3.47
C HIS A 370 25.13 6.84 -3.69
N TYR A 371 24.18 6.69 -2.77
CA TYR A 371 23.22 5.60 -2.81
C TYR A 371 22.33 5.63 -4.06
N ILE A 372 21.83 6.79 -4.49
CA ILE A 372 20.99 6.89 -5.70
C ILE A 372 21.74 6.49 -6.98
N HIS A 373 23.07 6.65 -7.05
CA HIS A 373 23.87 6.22 -8.19
C HIS A 373 24.03 4.70 -8.27
N MET A 374 23.77 3.96 -7.19
CA MET A 374 23.86 2.50 -7.16
C MET A 374 22.61 1.79 -7.68
N ARG A 375 21.58 2.52 -8.12
CA ARG A 375 20.32 1.97 -8.63
C ARG A 375 20.54 0.87 -9.69
N ASP A 376 21.42 1.12 -10.67
CA ASP A 376 21.66 0.17 -11.75
C ASP A 376 22.40 -1.09 -11.26
N GLU A 377 23.23 -0.98 -10.23
CA GLU A 377 23.89 -2.12 -9.58
C GLU A 377 22.86 -3.01 -8.87
N TYR A 378 21.89 -2.39 -8.15
CA TYR A 378 20.77 -3.12 -7.55
C TYR A 378 19.94 -3.85 -8.60
N LYS A 379 19.64 -3.20 -9.72
CA LYS A 379 18.96 -3.83 -10.86
C LYS A 379 19.77 -5.00 -11.43
N GLY A 380 21.04 -4.81 -11.65
CA GLY A 380 21.95 -5.82 -12.19
C GLY A 380 22.10 -7.06 -11.30
N ALA A 381 22.24 -6.85 -9.99
CA ALA A 381 22.46 -7.92 -9.02
C ALA A 381 21.25 -8.86 -8.87
N GLN A 382 20.04 -8.35 -9.09
CA GLN A 382 18.79 -9.11 -8.92
C GLN A 382 18.29 -9.74 -10.24
N SER A 383 18.90 -9.43 -11.36
CA SER A 383 18.40 -9.83 -12.66
C SER A 383 18.88 -11.21 -13.10
N SER A 384 17.90 -12.03 -13.54
CA SER A 384 18.17 -13.22 -14.36
C SER A 384 17.54 -13.01 -15.74
N PRO A 385 18.32 -13.01 -16.84
CA PRO A 385 17.78 -12.77 -18.18
C PRO A 385 16.81 -13.82 -18.69
N ALA A 386 16.63 -14.92 -17.97
CA ALA A 386 15.88 -16.09 -18.45
C ALA A 386 14.34 -15.91 -18.43
N ASP A 387 13.80 -14.94 -17.68
CA ASP A 387 12.36 -14.67 -17.62
C ASP A 387 12.07 -13.16 -17.68
N LYS A 388 11.62 -12.70 -18.84
CA LYS A 388 11.38 -11.28 -19.12
C LYS A 388 10.34 -10.64 -18.19
N ARG A 389 9.29 -11.37 -17.81
CA ARG A 389 8.24 -10.83 -16.90
C ARG A 389 8.76 -10.65 -15.49
N LYS A 390 9.58 -11.59 -15.02
CA LYS A 390 10.26 -11.50 -13.73
C LYS A 390 11.30 -10.37 -13.74
N TRP A 391 11.95 -10.14 -14.86
CA TRP A 391 12.86 -9.02 -15.09
C TRP A 391 12.14 -7.68 -14.93
N ASP A 392 11.03 -7.46 -15.66
CA ASP A 392 10.30 -6.19 -15.63
C ASP A 392 9.76 -5.85 -14.23
N SER A 393 9.27 -6.84 -13.47
CA SER A 393 8.80 -6.65 -12.09
C SER A 393 9.93 -6.28 -11.12
N VAL A 394 11.10 -6.89 -11.26
CA VAL A 394 12.29 -6.59 -10.44
C VAL A 394 12.81 -5.19 -10.74
N GLN A 395 12.91 -4.81 -12.02
CA GLN A 395 13.34 -3.47 -12.43
C GLN A 395 12.42 -2.40 -11.85
N TRP A 396 11.12 -2.60 -12.00
CA TRP A 396 10.12 -1.69 -11.46
C TRP A 396 10.25 -1.56 -9.92
N ALA A 397 10.47 -2.65 -9.22
CA ALA A 397 10.53 -2.67 -7.77
C ALA A 397 11.79 -1.98 -7.23
N VAL A 398 12.92 -2.11 -7.93
CA VAL A 398 14.13 -1.32 -7.61
C VAL A 398 13.87 0.16 -7.88
N ASP A 399 13.25 0.51 -9.01
CA ASP A 399 12.90 1.89 -9.32
C ASP A 399 11.97 2.47 -8.24
N PHE A 400 10.93 1.73 -7.87
CA PHE A 400 10.00 2.15 -6.81
C PHE A 400 10.72 2.41 -5.49
N PHE A 401 11.60 1.49 -5.04
CA PHE A 401 12.37 1.68 -3.81
C PHE A 401 13.25 2.94 -3.87
N PHE A 402 13.97 3.14 -4.97
CA PHE A 402 14.85 4.31 -5.10
C PHE A 402 14.10 5.63 -5.25
N ASP A 403 12.95 5.63 -5.92
CA ASP A 403 12.15 6.84 -6.14
C ASP A 403 11.31 7.20 -4.91
N HIS A 404 10.61 6.24 -4.31
CA HIS A 404 9.67 6.51 -3.22
C HIS A 404 10.31 6.43 -1.84
N GLU A 405 11.20 5.45 -1.60
CA GLU A 405 11.82 5.28 -0.29
C GLU A 405 13.09 6.12 -0.17
N VAL A 406 14.07 5.93 -1.05
CA VAL A 406 15.38 6.60 -0.92
C VAL A 406 15.27 8.08 -1.27
N THR A 407 14.73 8.43 -2.45
CA THR A 407 14.59 9.82 -2.90
C THR A 407 13.42 10.51 -2.23
N GLY A 408 12.28 9.82 -2.07
CA GLY A 408 11.11 10.32 -1.38
C GLY A 408 11.42 10.67 0.08
N GLY A 409 12.11 9.78 0.81
CA GLY A 409 12.58 10.03 2.18
C GLY A 409 13.49 11.24 2.29
N TYR A 410 14.43 11.39 1.37
CA TYR A 410 15.31 12.57 1.33
C TYR A 410 14.54 13.88 1.10
N ASN A 411 13.61 13.90 0.14
CA ASN A 411 12.79 15.07 -0.14
C ASN A 411 11.88 15.44 1.04
N LYS A 412 11.29 14.44 1.69
CA LYS A 412 10.52 14.62 2.93
C LYS A 412 11.39 15.22 4.05
N LEU A 413 12.65 14.76 4.20
CA LEU A 413 13.58 15.30 5.18
C LEU A 413 13.89 16.78 4.92
N ILE A 414 14.14 17.17 3.68
CA ILE A 414 14.41 18.57 3.34
C ILE A 414 13.19 19.44 3.74
N ARG A 415 11.99 19.02 3.37
CA ARG A 415 10.77 19.75 3.73
C ARG A 415 10.54 19.78 5.25
N PHE A 416 10.79 18.66 5.93
CA PHE A 416 10.74 18.58 7.39
C PHE A 416 11.72 19.58 8.05
N MET A 417 12.94 19.71 7.54
CA MET A 417 13.92 20.68 8.06
C MET A 417 13.53 22.14 7.83
N GLU A 418 12.83 22.44 6.72
CA GLU A 418 12.24 23.78 6.49
C GLU A 418 11.23 24.13 7.59
N LEU A 419 10.27 23.24 7.84
CA LEU A 419 9.24 23.42 8.88
C LEU A 419 9.86 23.47 10.29
N LEU A 420 10.86 22.60 10.53
CA LEU A 420 11.61 22.59 11.79
C LEU A 420 12.27 23.95 12.05
N ASN A 421 12.91 24.53 11.03
CA ASN A 421 13.55 25.83 11.13
C ASN A 421 12.54 26.97 11.37
N GLU A 422 11.36 26.92 10.74
CA GLU A 422 10.28 27.85 11.00
C GLU A 422 9.85 27.82 12.49
N GLN A 423 9.60 26.63 13.03
CA GLN A 423 9.19 26.46 14.42
C GLN A 423 10.26 26.91 15.43
N LEU A 424 11.54 26.67 15.11
CA LEU A 424 12.66 27.11 15.93
C LEU A 424 12.86 28.64 15.88
N ARG A 425 12.60 29.26 14.73
CA ARG A 425 12.59 30.75 14.61
C ARG A 425 11.47 31.38 15.43
N ASP A 426 10.34 30.68 15.59
CA ASP A 426 9.24 31.10 16.46
C ASP A 426 9.55 30.92 17.95
N GLY A 427 10.76 30.51 18.30
CA GLY A 427 11.26 30.41 19.66
C GLY A 427 10.91 29.10 20.37
N LYS A 428 10.41 28.10 19.66
CA LYS A 428 10.09 26.78 20.22
C LYS A 428 11.34 25.97 20.51
N HIS A 429 11.23 25.12 21.51
CA HIS A 429 12.23 24.10 21.81
C HIS A 429 11.75 22.76 21.26
N ILE A 430 12.59 22.09 20.46
CA ILE A 430 12.20 20.87 19.76
C ILE A 430 13.18 19.74 20.06
N THR A 431 12.63 18.59 20.41
CA THR A 431 13.39 17.35 20.58
C THR A 431 12.93 16.34 19.52
N LEU A 432 13.89 15.81 18.74
CA LEU A 432 13.68 14.76 17.75
C LEU A 432 14.25 13.45 18.27
N THR A 433 13.51 12.35 18.14
CA THR A 433 14.02 11.01 18.44
C THR A 433 14.36 10.27 17.15
N LEU A 434 15.61 9.78 17.07
CA LEU A 434 16.16 9.08 15.92
C LEU A 434 16.53 7.65 16.29
N ASP A 435 15.97 6.68 15.59
CA ASP A 435 16.26 5.26 15.72
C ASP A 435 17.08 4.75 14.54
N GLY A 436 18.26 4.20 14.81
CA GLY A 436 19.17 3.70 13.78
C GLY A 436 19.19 2.18 13.70
N TYR A 437 19.13 1.66 12.46
CA TYR A 437 19.13 0.23 12.17
C TYR A 437 20.20 -0.14 11.15
N ALA A 438 20.62 -1.41 11.18
CA ALA A 438 21.51 -2.01 10.18
C ALA A 438 21.00 -3.40 9.79
N SER A 439 21.29 -3.84 8.57
CA SER A 439 20.98 -5.22 8.17
C SER A 439 21.86 -6.22 8.94
N PRO A 440 21.39 -7.46 9.18
CA PRO A 440 22.10 -8.46 9.99
C PRO A 440 23.27 -9.12 9.26
N LEU A 441 23.98 -8.37 8.40
CA LEU A 441 25.10 -8.88 7.59
C LEU A 441 26.46 -8.89 8.33
N HIS A 442 26.55 -8.22 9.47
CA HIS A 442 27.76 -8.09 10.29
C HIS A 442 27.49 -8.48 11.75
N GLU A 443 28.56 -8.55 12.55
CA GLU A 443 28.46 -8.81 13.99
C GLU A 443 27.64 -7.72 14.70
N SER A 444 26.95 -8.11 15.77
CA SER A 444 26.00 -7.25 16.50
C SER A 444 26.62 -5.90 16.91
N GLN A 445 27.84 -5.90 17.49
CA GLN A 445 28.50 -4.67 17.92
C GLN A 445 28.86 -3.76 16.74
N TYR A 446 29.27 -4.32 15.61
CA TYR A 446 29.54 -3.57 14.38
C TYR A 446 28.28 -2.88 13.87
N ASN A 447 27.15 -3.62 13.84
CA ASN A 447 25.85 -3.10 13.40
C ASN A 447 25.34 -1.97 14.29
N VAL A 448 25.54 -2.05 15.61
CA VAL A 448 25.23 -0.94 16.54
C VAL A 448 26.10 0.29 16.25
N ASN A 449 27.39 0.11 16.01
CA ASN A 449 28.30 1.21 15.68
C ASN A 449 27.93 1.84 14.32
N LEU A 450 27.59 1.02 13.32
CA LEU A 450 27.12 1.48 12.02
C LEU A 450 25.82 2.29 12.13
N SER A 451 24.87 1.84 12.95
CA SER A 451 23.64 2.59 13.24
C SER A 451 23.91 3.97 13.84
N LYS A 452 24.89 4.06 14.75
CA LYS A 452 25.35 5.36 15.31
C LYS A 452 25.98 6.26 14.25
N ARG A 453 26.81 5.70 13.34
CA ARG A 453 27.39 6.46 12.21
C ARG A 453 26.30 7.03 11.30
N ARG A 454 25.26 6.25 11.00
CA ARG A 454 24.10 6.70 10.20
C ARG A 454 23.38 7.86 10.86
N ILE A 455 23.08 7.78 12.15
CA ILE A 455 22.50 8.90 12.90
C ILE A 455 23.45 10.11 12.89
N SER A 456 24.78 9.90 13.03
CA SER A 456 25.77 10.97 12.97
C SER A 456 25.76 11.70 11.61
N SER A 457 25.53 10.99 10.49
CA SER A 457 25.44 11.62 9.16
C SER A 457 24.22 12.54 9.01
N ILE A 458 23.09 12.19 9.62
CA ILE A 458 21.89 13.04 9.65
C ILE A 458 22.15 14.29 10.50
N ARG A 459 22.79 14.12 11.64
CA ARG A 459 23.21 15.28 12.47
C ARG A 459 24.15 16.22 11.70
N ASN A 460 25.07 15.69 10.88
CA ASN A 460 25.95 16.49 10.05
C ASN A 460 25.16 17.24 8.97
N LEU A 461 24.20 16.60 8.31
CA LEU A 461 23.31 17.29 7.38
C LEU A 461 22.56 18.44 8.07
N MET A 462 22.00 18.23 9.26
CA MET A 462 21.29 19.29 9.98
C MET A 462 22.21 20.46 10.35
N LYS A 463 23.50 20.22 10.58
CA LYS A 463 24.47 21.29 10.85
C LYS A 463 24.81 22.12 9.63
N GLU A 464 24.94 21.49 8.45
CA GLU A 464 25.36 22.17 7.21
C GLU A 464 24.18 22.68 6.38
N TRP A 465 22.94 22.28 6.72
CA TRP A 465 21.75 22.58 5.94
C TRP A 465 21.46 24.07 5.88
N ASN A 466 21.19 24.56 4.66
CA ASN A 466 20.76 25.93 4.36
C ASN A 466 21.67 27.00 5.03
N ASP A 467 22.95 26.94 4.71
CA ASP A 467 23.97 27.83 5.27
C ASP A 467 23.99 27.80 6.82
N GLU A 468 23.99 26.59 7.39
CA GLU A 468 24.06 26.35 8.83
C GLU A 468 22.85 26.87 9.63
N ALA A 469 21.67 27.01 8.99
CA ALA A 469 20.48 27.62 9.60
C ALA A 469 20.01 26.92 10.89
N LEU A 470 20.24 25.61 11.03
CA LEU A 470 19.88 24.84 12.24
C LEU A 470 21.02 24.76 13.28
N LEU A 471 22.25 25.11 12.92
CA LEU A 471 23.42 25.00 13.79
C LEU A 471 23.32 25.82 15.09
N PRO A 472 22.84 27.07 15.10
CA PRO A 472 22.64 27.83 16.33
C PRO A 472 21.70 27.15 17.32
N TYR A 473 20.64 26.49 16.86
CA TYR A 473 19.66 25.81 17.69
C TYR A 473 20.18 24.48 18.26
N LEU A 474 21.02 23.78 17.49
CA LEU A 474 21.75 22.62 17.98
C LEU A 474 22.76 23.00 19.09
N ASN A 475 23.44 24.15 18.94
CA ASN A 475 24.44 24.60 19.87
C ASN A 475 23.84 25.16 21.18
N ASN A 476 22.72 25.86 21.12
CA ASN A 476 22.04 26.43 22.30
C ASN A 476 21.04 25.46 22.98
N GLY A 477 20.82 24.27 22.40
CA GLY A 477 19.94 23.25 22.93
C GLY A 477 18.46 23.48 22.67
N SER A 478 18.06 24.45 21.85
CA SER A 478 16.67 24.61 21.39
C SER A 478 16.27 23.49 20.42
N LEU A 479 17.23 22.91 19.70
CA LEU A 479 17.07 21.68 18.94
C LEU A 479 17.89 20.57 19.60
N ARG A 480 17.22 19.52 20.06
CA ARG A 480 17.86 18.34 20.66
C ARG A 480 17.61 17.11 19.83
N LEU A 481 18.62 16.24 19.75
CA LEU A 481 18.53 14.95 19.06
C LEU A 481 18.75 13.84 20.08
N GLU A 482 17.69 13.14 20.42
CA GLU A 482 17.74 11.87 21.15
C GLU A 482 17.96 10.74 20.15
N GLN A 483 18.73 9.72 20.54
CA GLN A 483 19.11 8.68 19.60
C GLN A 483 19.13 7.31 20.26
N ALA A 484 18.59 6.31 19.53
CA ALA A 484 18.77 4.91 19.85
C ALA A 484 19.39 4.18 18.65
N ALA A 485 20.39 3.36 18.90
CA ALA A 485 21.08 2.57 17.89
C ALA A 485 20.83 1.08 18.16
N HIS A 486 19.95 0.49 17.39
CA HIS A 486 19.46 -0.87 17.62
C HIS A 486 20.34 -1.93 16.93
N GLY A 487 21.19 -1.54 15.95
CA GLY A 487 21.91 -2.51 15.13
C GLY A 487 20.95 -3.26 14.20
N ALA A 488 21.09 -4.58 14.11
CA ALA A 488 20.14 -5.38 13.35
C ALA A 488 18.81 -5.49 14.11
N PRO A 489 17.66 -5.42 13.41
CA PRO A 489 16.37 -5.69 14.03
C PRO A 489 16.38 -7.07 14.69
N ASP A 490 15.76 -7.21 15.87
CA ASP A 490 15.57 -8.49 16.55
C ASP A 490 14.71 -9.40 15.67
N THR A 491 15.34 -10.08 14.73
CA THR A 491 14.73 -11.12 13.93
C THR A 491 15.07 -12.49 14.51
N ASP A 492 14.53 -12.80 15.67
CA ASP A 492 14.59 -14.15 16.25
C ASP A 492 13.90 -15.22 15.39
N VAL A 493 13.52 -14.90 14.15
CA VAL A 493 12.75 -15.81 13.29
C VAL A 493 13.15 -15.65 11.82
N VAL A 494 14.42 -15.92 11.49
CA VAL A 494 14.74 -16.27 10.11
C VAL A 494 15.61 -17.51 10.11
N ALA A 495 15.05 -18.55 9.50
CA ALA A 495 15.77 -19.82 9.31
C ALA A 495 17.16 -19.55 8.69
N PRO A 496 18.21 -20.22 9.17
CA PRO A 496 19.59 -20.06 8.68
C PRO A 496 19.80 -20.41 7.20
N SER A 497 18.73 -20.74 6.48
CA SER A 497 18.74 -21.25 5.11
C SER A 497 18.25 -20.27 4.03
N ASP A 498 17.99 -18.98 4.36
CA ASP A 498 17.65 -18.00 3.32
C ASP A 498 18.93 -17.50 2.61
N PRO A 499 19.20 -17.93 1.36
CA PRO A 499 20.40 -17.52 0.62
C PRO A 499 20.48 -16.01 0.35
N LEU A 500 19.38 -15.25 0.53
CA LEU A 500 19.36 -13.79 0.43
C LEU A 500 19.90 -13.11 1.69
N ARG A 501 20.05 -13.85 2.79
CA ARG A 501 20.60 -13.37 4.08
C ARG A 501 21.94 -14.01 4.42
N ASP A 502 22.51 -14.81 3.53
CA ASP A 502 23.86 -15.31 3.69
C ASP A 502 24.85 -14.12 3.58
N PRO A 503 25.57 -13.77 4.67
CA PRO A 503 26.53 -12.66 4.65
C PRO A 503 27.63 -12.82 3.59
N LYS A 504 27.84 -14.04 3.10
CA LYS A 504 28.82 -14.39 2.07
C LYS A 504 28.29 -14.24 0.65
N SER A 505 26.99 -14.00 0.47
CA SER A 505 26.39 -13.82 -0.84
C SER A 505 26.46 -12.35 -1.27
N ALA A 506 27.12 -12.06 -2.38
CA ALA A 506 27.11 -10.72 -2.98
C ALA A 506 25.67 -10.22 -3.29
N ARG A 507 24.70 -11.13 -3.46
CA ARG A 507 23.28 -10.79 -3.65
C ARG A 507 22.61 -10.24 -2.40
N SER A 508 23.09 -10.55 -1.19
CA SER A 508 22.51 -10.03 0.05
C SER A 508 22.74 -8.52 0.23
N VAL A 509 23.85 -7.99 -0.30
CA VAL A 509 24.16 -6.55 -0.25
C VAL A 509 23.14 -5.74 -1.06
N TYR A 510 22.69 -6.26 -2.20
CA TYR A 510 21.78 -5.60 -3.13
C TYR A 510 20.31 -6.05 -2.94
N SER A 511 20.03 -6.82 -1.90
CA SER A 511 18.66 -7.19 -1.53
C SER A 511 17.92 -5.96 -1.01
N ILE A 512 16.71 -5.70 -1.54
CA ILE A 512 15.86 -4.62 -1.04
C ILE A 512 15.37 -4.90 0.39
N GLU A 513 15.18 -6.17 0.75
CA GLU A 513 14.84 -6.55 2.13
C GLU A 513 15.93 -6.08 3.11
N ALA A 514 17.19 -6.37 2.79
CA ALA A 514 18.31 -5.87 3.59
C ALA A 514 18.47 -4.35 3.47
N ALA A 515 18.11 -3.75 2.34
CA ALA A 515 18.13 -2.31 2.15
C ALA A 515 17.11 -1.59 3.05
N LEU A 516 15.94 -2.16 3.25
CA LEU A 516 14.90 -1.64 4.15
C LEU A 516 15.34 -1.66 5.62
N ASP A 517 16.22 -2.58 6.03
CA ASP A 517 16.78 -2.61 7.37
C ASP A 517 17.90 -1.57 7.58
N ARG A 518 18.45 -1.01 6.51
CA ARG A 518 19.59 -0.06 6.53
C ARG A 518 19.10 1.38 6.56
N ARG A 519 18.53 1.79 7.69
CA ARG A 519 17.88 3.09 7.78
C ARG A 519 18.06 3.78 9.14
N VAL A 520 17.71 5.04 9.15
CA VAL A 520 17.42 5.80 10.36
C VAL A 520 16.00 6.32 10.25
N ASP A 521 15.21 6.11 11.27
CA ASP A 521 13.85 6.62 11.39
C ASP A 521 13.82 7.83 12.34
N ILE A 522 13.23 8.95 11.92
CA ILE A 522 12.80 10.00 12.85
C ILE A 522 11.40 9.58 13.31
N ILE A 523 11.29 9.15 14.57
CA ILE A 523 10.08 8.49 15.08
C ILE A 523 9.18 9.43 15.86
N SER A 524 9.73 10.48 16.44
CA SER A 524 8.93 11.43 17.23
C SER A 524 9.50 12.84 17.21
N VAL A 525 8.60 13.81 17.42
CA VAL A 525 8.90 15.23 17.61
C VAL A 525 8.17 15.69 18.87
N SER A 526 8.91 16.22 19.83
CA SER A 526 8.35 16.93 20.99
C SER A 526 8.60 18.42 20.83
N ILE A 527 7.59 19.24 20.99
CA ILE A 527 7.63 20.70 20.85
C ILE A 527 7.22 21.31 22.19
N GLU A 528 8.09 22.15 22.77
CA GLU A 528 7.90 22.88 24.03
C GLU A 528 7.85 24.40 23.78
#